data_376b6300246758d4720db222f4a2e6dc
#
_entry.id   376b6300246758d4720db222f4a2e6dc
#
_cell.length_a   1.000
_cell.length_b   1.000
_cell.length_c   1.000
_cell.angle_alpha   90.00
_cell.angle_beta   90.00
_cell.angle_gamma   90.00
#
_symmetry.space_group_name_H-M   'P 1'
#
loop_
_entity.id
_entity.type
_entity.pdbx_description
1 polymer ?
#
loop_
_entity_poly.entity_id
_entity_poly.type
_entity_poly.pdbx_seq_one_letter_code
_entity_poly.pdbx_strand_id
1 'polypeptide(L)'
;MDILFQDRRIVVAVKPSGVLSTDEPGGMPALLRQELHTECIRTVHRLDAPVSGLMVFARSAYAAGDLSRQIREGTFEKHYLAVLRGAPPEREGTLTDLLARDKETRLTHVVTTREKGVQESRLRYRVLDSRAGLALVRIQLLTGRTHQIRVQFSSRGLPLVGDRRYGLADDPVSPIALWSCHLSFCHPESGAPMTFDLRPPAIAPWDMFDFPDMSTSVK
;
A
#
# COMPACT_ATOMS: atom_id res chain seq x y z
N MET A 1 0.88 -18.53 6.93
CA MET A 1 0.61 -17.12 6.48
C MET A 1 0.15 -16.31 7.69
N ASP A 2 0.56 -15.06 7.84
CA ASP A 2 0.17 -14.24 9.01
C ASP A 2 -1.23 -13.68 8.79
N ILE A 3 -2.22 -14.30 9.44
CA ILE A 3 -3.61 -13.89 9.43
C ILE A 3 -3.91 -13.19 10.75
N LEU A 4 -4.29 -11.90 10.69
CA LEU A 4 -4.59 -11.07 11.86
C LEU A 4 -6.05 -11.21 12.30
N PHE A 5 -6.94 -11.42 11.34
CA PHE A 5 -8.37 -11.59 11.59
C PHE A 5 -9.01 -12.44 10.51
N GLN A 6 -9.97 -13.25 10.90
CA GLN A 6 -10.86 -13.95 9.97
C GLN A 6 -12.23 -14.21 10.57
N ASP A 7 -13.21 -14.14 9.73
CA ASP A 7 -14.56 -14.62 10.00
C ASP A 7 -15.21 -15.19 8.72
N ARG A 8 -16.53 -15.32 8.70
CA ARG A 8 -17.22 -15.83 7.51
C ARG A 8 -17.30 -14.81 6.36
N ARG A 9 -17.02 -13.52 6.58
CA ARG A 9 -17.15 -12.43 5.59
C ARG A 9 -15.83 -11.91 5.06
N ILE A 10 -14.81 -11.82 5.91
CA ILE A 10 -13.53 -11.24 5.57
C ILE A 10 -12.35 -12.05 6.14
N VAL A 11 -11.19 -11.80 5.57
CA VAL A 11 -9.90 -12.16 6.15
C VAL A 11 -8.93 -10.99 6.01
N VAL A 12 -8.23 -10.64 7.09
CA VAL A 12 -7.14 -9.66 7.10
C VAL A 12 -5.84 -10.41 7.29
N ALA A 13 -4.93 -10.26 6.34
CA ALA A 13 -3.66 -10.99 6.32
C ALA A 13 -2.51 -10.10 5.86
N VAL A 14 -1.29 -10.54 6.18
CA VAL A 14 -0.05 -9.91 5.71
C VAL A 14 0.34 -10.50 4.36
N LYS A 15 0.41 -9.65 3.34
CA LYS A 15 0.98 -10.04 2.05
C LYS A 15 2.51 -9.98 2.13
N PRO A 16 3.23 -11.06 1.90
CA PRO A 16 4.69 -11.01 1.78
C PRO A 16 5.13 -10.36 0.47
N SER A 17 6.38 -9.89 0.43
CA SER A 17 7.01 -9.41 -0.80
C SER A 17 7.12 -10.54 -1.83
N GLY A 18 6.97 -10.18 -3.11
CA GLY A 18 7.03 -11.12 -4.23
C GLY A 18 5.71 -11.83 -4.55
N VAL A 19 4.78 -11.90 -3.61
CA VAL A 19 3.46 -12.53 -3.82
C VAL A 19 2.51 -11.55 -4.50
N LEU A 20 1.73 -12.03 -5.48
CA LEU A 20 0.73 -11.23 -6.18
C LEU A 20 -0.53 -11.04 -5.30
N SER A 21 -1.14 -9.86 -5.40
CA SER A 21 -2.42 -9.57 -4.73
C SER A 21 -3.63 -10.13 -5.47
N THR A 22 -3.45 -10.53 -6.73
CA THR A 22 -4.48 -10.97 -7.67
C THR A 22 -4.66 -12.48 -7.63
N ASP A 23 -5.79 -12.94 -8.17
CA ASP A 23 -6.17 -14.36 -8.19
C ASP A 23 -5.45 -15.13 -9.31
N GLU A 24 -4.18 -15.36 -9.09
CA GLU A 24 -3.29 -16.13 -9.96
C GLU A 24 -2.68 -17.28 -9.15
N PRO A 25 -2.16 -18.34 -9.78
CA PRO A 25 -1.43 -19.39 -9.08
C PRO A 25 -0.31 -18.81 -8.20
N GLY A 26 -0.30 -19.13 -6.91
CA GLY A 26 0.64 -18.59 -5.93
C GLY A 26 0.35 -17.15 -5.47
N GLY A 27 -0.73 -16.51 -5.95
CA GLY A 27 -1.20 -15.22 -5.45
C GLY A 27 -1.93 -15.34 -4.11
N MET A 28 -2.11 -14.21 -3.42
CA MET A 28 -2.73 -14.16 -2.09
C MET A 28 -4.09 -14.88 -2.01
N PRO A 29 -5.04 -14.70 -2.97
CA PRO A 29 -6.30 -15.44 -2.90
C PRO A 29 -6.13 -16.96 -2.98
N ALA A 30 -5.23 -17.45 -3.83
CA ALA A 30 -4.95 -18.89 -3.95
C ALA A 30 -4.36 -19.45 -2.66
N LEU A 31 -3.38 -18.77 -2.08
CA LEU A 31 -2.75 -19.14 -0.82
C LEU A 31 -3.73 -19.14 0.35
N LEU A 32 -4.58 -18.10 0.44
CA LEU A 32 -5.61 -18.01 1.48
C LEU A 32 -6.70 -19.06 1.33
N ARG A 33 -7.10 -19.43 0.10
CA ARG A 33 -8.03 -20.54 -0.12
C ARG A 33 -7.48 -21.86 0.40
N GLN A 34 -6.21 -22.11 0.16
CA GLN A 34 -5.54 -23.31 0.64
C GLN A 34 -5.44 -23.33 2.17
N GLU A 35 -4.99 -22.23 2.77
CA GLU A 35 -4.81 -22.08 4.23
C GLU A 35 -6.12 -22.19 5.01
N LEU A 36 -7.20 -21.59 4.48
CA LEU A 36 -8.49 -21.50 5.16
C LEU A 36 -9.50 -22.58 4.73
N HIS A 37 -9.09 -23.50 3.88
CA HIS A 37 -9.97 -24.55 3.34
C HIS A 37 -11.29 -23.99 2.79
N THR A 38 -11.21 -22.91 1.99
CA THR A 38 -12.38 -22.20 1.44
C THR A 38 -12.20 -21.98 -0.05
N GLU A 39 -13.31 -21.94 -0.79
CA GLU A 39 -13.25 -21.68 -2.24
C GLU A 39 -13.35 -20.18 -2.58
N CYS A 40 -13.91 -19.39 -1.68
CA CYS A 40 -14.21 -17.98 -1.97
C CYS A 40 -13.29 -17.01 -1.22
N ILE A 41 -12.26 -16.53 -1.90
CA ILE A 41 -11.44 -15.39 -1.48
C ILE A 41 -11.39 -14.39 -2.64
N ARG A 42 -11.80 -13.14 -2.39
CA ARG A 42 -11.90 -12.07 -3.41
C ARG A 42 -11.02 -10.89 -3.01
N THR A 43 -10.21 -10.44 -3.95
CA THR A 43 -9.39 -9.24 -3.80
C THR A 43 -10.29 -7.99 -3.95
N VAL A 44 -10.21 -7.07 -2.99
CA VAL A 44 -10.94 -5.78 -3.02
C VAL A 44 -10.00 -4.57 -3.22
N HIS A 45 -8.76 -4.70 -2.82
CA HIS A 45 -7.67 -3.76 -3.10
C HIS A 45 -6.36 -4.51 -3.35
N ARG A 46 -5.34 -3.80 -3.84
CA ARG A 46 -4.08 -4.43 -4.24
C ARG A 46 -2.87 -3.71 -3.65
N LEU A 47 -1.83 -4.49 -3.38
CA LEU A 47 -0.45 -4.05 -3.24
C LEU A 47 0.33 -4.51 -4.48
N ASP A 48 1.36 -3.77 -4.87
CA ASP A 48 2.30 -4.22 -5.91
C ASP A 48 3.02 -5.50 -5.46
N ALA A 49 3.47 -6.33 -6.37
CA ALA A 49 4.15 -7.59 -6.03
C ALA A 49 5.29 -7.42 -4.99
N PRO A 50 6.22 -6.45 -5.14
CA PRO A 50 7.31 -6.27 -4.19
C PRO A 50 6.89 -5.62 -2.86
N VAL A 51 5.69 -5.06 -2.76
CA VAL A 51 5.18 -4.38 -1.56
C VAL A 51 4.58 -5.37 -0.59
N SER A 52 4.85 -5.19 0.70
CA SER A 52 4.37 -6.06 1.78
C SER A 52 3.40 -5.33 2.71
N GLY A 53 2.76 -6.07 3.61
CA GLY A 53 1.92 -5.55 4.68
C GLY A 53 0.45 -5.93 4.58
N LEU A 54 -0.39 -5.17 5.28
CA LEU A 54 -1.79 -5.47 5.51
C LEU A 54 -2.63 -5.47 4.22
N MET A 55 -3.42 -6.51 4.06
CA MET A 55 -4.49 -6.60 3.07
C MET A 55 -5.75 -7.21 3.68
N VAL A 56 -6.93 -6.74 3.25
CA VAL A 56 -8.21 -7.39 3.51
C VAL A 56 -8.74 -8.05 2.25
N PHE A 57 -9.29 -9.24 2.42
CA PHE A 57 -9.94 -10.01 1.36
C PHE A 57 -11.37 -10.34 1.79
N ALA A 58 -12.28 -10.33 0.82
CA ALA A 58 -13.66 -10.73 1.05
C ALA A 58 -13.86 -12.23 0.84
N ARG A 59 -14.68 -12.86 1.66
CA ARG A 59 -15.05 -14.28 1.60
C ARG A 59 -16.43 -14.51 0.97
N SER A 60 -17.03 -13.46 0.40
CA SER A 60 -18.28 -13.52 -0.35
C SER A 60 -18.37 -12.37 -1.36
N ALA A 61 -19.26 -12.51 -2.36
CA ALA A 61 -19.54 -11.44 -3.31
C ALA A 61 -20.16 -10.21 -2.62
N TYR A 62 -21.01 -10.42 -1.62
CA TYR A 62 -21.62 -9.37 -0.80
C TYR A 62 -20.55 -8.54 -0.08
N ALA A 63 -19.65 -9.19 0.65
CA ALA A 63 -18.57 -8.51 1.37
C ALA A 63 -17.61 -7.79 0.40
N ALA A 64 -17.31 -8.39 -0.77
CA ALA A 64 -16.50 -7.74 -1.78
C ALA A 64 -17.16 -6.48 -2.37
N GLY A 65 -18.47 -6.53 -2.59
CA GLY A 65 -19.27 -5.40 -3.04
C GLY A 65 -19.27 -4.25 -2.04
N ASP A 66 -19.47 -4.54 -0.76
CA ASP A 66 -19.50 -3.55 0.30
C ASP A 66 -18.12 -2.90 0.51
N LEU A 67 -17.06 -3.68 0.69
CA LEU A 67 -15.70 -3.13 0.83
C LEU A 67 -15.28 -2.31 -0.39
N SER A 68 -15.66 -2.73 -1.61
CA SER A 68 -15.41 -1.96 -2.83
C SER A 68 -16.19 -0.65 -2.85
N ARG A 69 -17.41 -0.61 -2.29
CA ARG A 69 -18.20 0.61 -2.10
C ARG A 69 -17.49 1.56 -1.14
N GLN A 70 -17.07 1.08 0.03
CA GLN A 70 -16.32 1.88 1.02
C GLN A 70 -15.04 2.49 0.42
N ILE A 71 -14.32 1.74 -0.42
CA ILE A 71 -13.13 2.25 -1.13
C ILE A 71 -13.51 3.39 -2.09
N ARG A 72 -14.60 3.26 -2.86
CA ARG A 72 -15.06 4.29 -3.79
C ARG A 72 -15.56 5.54 -3.08
N GLU A 73 -16.21 5.39 -1.94
CA GLU A 73 -16.75 6.47 -1.10
C GLU A 73 -15.67 7.14 -0.24
N GLY A 74 -14.45 6.57 -0.19
CA GLY A 74 -13.34 7.13 0.59
C GLY A 74 -13.46 6.89 2.10
N THR A 75 -14.34 5.98 2.53
CA THR A 75 -14.50 5.58 3.94
C THR A 75 -13.60 4.41 4.35
N PHE A 76 -12.90 3.83 3.38
CA PHE A 76 -11.88 2.81 3.61
C PHE A 76 -10.49 3.47 3.63
N GLU A 77 -9.85 3.52 4.78
CA GLU A 77 -8.53 4.14 4.93
C GLU A 77 -7.39 3.14 4.77
N LYS A 78 -6.32 3.60 4.11
CA LYS A 78 -5.07 2.85 3.91
C LYS A 78 -3.89 3.75 4.18
N HIS A 79 -3.04 3.36 5.13
CA HIS A 79 -1.79 4.07 5.35
C HIS A 79 -0.61 3.13 5.11
N TYR A 80 0.47 3.75 4.68
CA TYR A 80 1.73 3.09 4.38
C TYR A 80 2.87 3.74 5.15
N LEU A 81 3.89 2.96 5.41
CA LEU A 81 5.22 3.45 5.75
C LEU A 81 6.12 3.26 4.54
N ALA A 82 6.95 4.24 4.27
CA ALA A 82 7.98 4.19 3.25
C ALA A 82 9.29 4.76 3.76
N VAL A 83 10.42 4.21 3.31
CA VAL A 83 11.72 4.83 3.50
C VAL A 83 12.16 5.39 2.16
N LEU A 84 12.39 6.71 2.13
CA LEU A 84 12.81 7.46 0.95
C LEU A 84 14.33 7.71 0.98
N ARG A 85 14.95 7.81 -0.20
CA ARG A 85 16.30 8.37 -0.37
C ARG A 85 16.18 9.89 -0.44
N GLY A 86 16.67 10.57 0.62
CA GLY A 86 16.42 11.98 0.85
C GLY A 86 15.13 12.22 1.64
N ALA A 87 14.86 13.47 1.99
CA ALA A 87 13.67 13.90 2.70
C ALA A 87 12.88 14.94 1.88
N PRO A 88 11.54 14.87 1.91
CA PRO A 88 10.72 15.96 1.39
C PRO A 88 11.09 17.29 2.08
N PRO A 89 11.04 18.43 1.35
CA PRO A 89 11.36 19.74 1.92
C PRO A 89 10.42 20.12 3.06
N GLU A 90 9.14 19.75 2.93
CA GLU A 90 8.14 19.98 3.97
C GLU A 90 7.94 18.70 4.80
N ARG A 91 7.74 18.89 6.10
CA ARG A 91 7.55 17.77 7.04
C ARG A 91 6.23 17.01 6.80
N GLU A 92 5.23 17.69 6.23
CA GLU A 92 3.97 17.09 5.81
C GLU A 92 3.42 17.81 4.59
N GLY A 93 2.64 17.10 3.78
CA GLY A 93 2.07 17.68 2.58
C GLY A 93 1.12 16.74 1.83
N THR A 94 0.56 17.29 0.76
CA THR A 94 -0.29 16.55 -0.17
C THR A 94 0.37 16.52 -1.54
N LEU A 95 0.54 15.33 -2.11
CA LEU A 95 0.97 15.18 -3.50
C LEU A 95 -0.24 14.96 -4.37
N THR A 96 -0.39 15.79 -5.40
CA THR A 96 -1.45 15.66 -6.42
C THR A 96 -0.79 15.67 -7.78
N ASP A 97 -0.96 14.60 -8.55
CA ASP A 97 -0.38 14.44 -9.88
C ASP A 97 -1.35 13.76 -10.84
N LEU A 98 -1.16 13.98 -12.13
CA LEU A 98 -1.77 13.19 -13.19
C LEU A 98 -0.82 12.03 -13.53
N LEU A 99 -1.36 10.81 -13.50
CA LEU A 99 -0.58 9.62 -13.78
C LEU A 99 -1.07 8.96 -15.07
N ALA A 100 -0.11 8.66 -15.95
CA ALA A 100 -0.30 7.84 -17.14
C ALA A 100 0.46 6.53 -16.98
N ARG A 101 -0.14 5.43 -17.46
CA ARG A 101 0.52 4.13 -17.51
C ARG A 101 0.87 3.78 -18.95
N ASP A 102 2.14 3.61 -19.20
CA ASP A 102 2.64 3.07 -20.46
C ASP A 102 2.25 1.59 -20.60
N LYS A 103 1.73 1.20 -21.76
CA LYS A 103 1.20 -0.15 -22.01
C LYS A 103 2.31 -1.16 -22.30
N GLU A 104 3.41 -0.72 -22.90
CA GLU A 104 4.53 -1.58 -23.32
C GLU A 104 5.47 -1.84 -22.14
N THR A 105 5.96 -0.79 -21.51
CA THR A 105 6.87 -0.88 -20.37
C THR A 105 6.17 -1.21 -19.06
N ARG A 106 4.85 -1.01 -19.01
CA ARG A 106 4.02 -1.09 -17.80
C ARG A 106 4.48 -0.14 -16.68
N LEU A 107 5.25 0.89 -17.01
CA LEU A 107 5.64 1.95 -16.10
C LEU A 107 4.50 2.96 -15.98
N THR A 108 4.40 3.58 -14.81
CA THR A 108 3.54 4.74 -14.57
C THR A 108 4.42 5.97 -14.47
N HIS A 109 3.99 7.09 -15.05
CA HIS A 109 4.73 8.36 -14.97
C HIS A 109 3.79 9.50 -14.65
N VAL A 110 4.34 10.57 -14.09
CA VAL A 110 3.67 11.86 -13.94
C VAL A 110 3.61 12.54 -15.29
N VAL A 111 2.44 13.04 -15.63
CA VAL A 111 2.21 13.82 -16.86
C VAL A 111 1.55 15.16 -16.50
N THR A 112 1.65 16.13 -17.42
CA THR A 112 1.10 17.47 -17.20
C THR A 112 -0.25 17.68 -17.87
N THR A 113 -0.58 16.85 -18.86
CA THR A 113 -1.80 16.96 -19.69
C THR A 113 -2.80 15.86 -19.37
N ARG A 114 -4.09 16.21 -19.33
CA ARG A 114 -5.19 15.22 -19.23
C ARG A 114 -5.51 14.66 -20.61
N GLU A 115 -5.26 13.36 -20.77
CA GLU A 115 -5.58 12.60 -21.96
C GLU A 115 -6.34 11.34 -21.57
N LYS A 116 -6.83 10.59 -22.59
CA LYS A 116 -7.50 9.32 -22.35
C LYS A 116 -6.58 8.32 -21.64
N GLY A 117 -7.00 7.82 -20.48
CA GLY A 117 -6.23 6.88 -19.67
C GLY A 117 -5.39 7.52 -18.57
N VAL A 118 -5.26 8.85 -18.58
CA VAL A 118 -4.62 9.61 -17.50
C VAL A 118 -5.57 9.70 -16.30
N GLN A 119 -5.03 9.46 -15.10
CA GLN A 119 -5.81 9.46 -13.86
C GLN A 119 -5.19 10.38 -12.83
N GLU A 120 -6.03 11.18 -12.17
CA GLU A 120 -5.60 11.96 -11.02
C GLU A 120 -5.25 11.03 -9.84
N SER A 121 -4.16 11.38 -9.16
CA SER A 121 -3.66 10.68 -7.99
C SER A 121 -3.42 11.67 -6.85
N ARG A 122 -3.85 11.29 -5.64
CA ARG A 122 -3.68 12.12 -4.45
C ARG A 122 -3.26 11.26 -3.26
N LEU A 123 -2.26 11.74 -2.52
CA LEU A 123 -1.86 11.18 -1.23
C LEU A 123 -1.50 12.31 -0.26
N ARG A 124 -1.61 12.06 1.04
CA ARG A 124 -1.00 12.88 2.08
C ARG A 124 0.21 12.16 2.65
N TYR A 125 1.21 12.91 3.06
CA TYR A 125 2.38 12.34 3.74
C TYR A 125 2.77 13.15 4.96
N ARG A 126 3.45 12.47 5.90
CA ARG A 126 4.16 13.09 7.03
C ARG A 126 5.50 12.38 7.20
N VAL A 127 6.57 13.17 7.26
CA VAL A 127 7.91 12.69 7.63
C VAL A 127 7.90 12.43 9.14
N LEU A 128 8.15 11.19 9.52
CA LEU A 128 8.22 10.77 10.91
C LEU A 128 9.60 10.98 11.48
N ASP A 129 10.65 10.65 10.71
CA ASP A 129 12.04 10.75 11.09
C ASP A 129 12.94 10.87 9.85
N SER A 130 14.16 11.39 10.02
CA SER A 130 15.17 11.49 8.96
C SER A 130 16.55 11.22 9.56
N ARG A 131 17.27 10.23 8.99
CA ARG A 131 18.61 9.81 9.45
C ARG A 131 19.46 9.35 8.26
N ALA A 132 20.74 9.68 8.29
CA ALA A 132 21.72 9.18 7.33
C ALA A 132 21.30 9.34 5.84
N GLY A 133 20.67 10.47 5.49
CA GLY A 133 20.19 10.73 4.13
C GLY A 133 18.92 9.95 3.74
N LEU A 134 18.28 9.28 4.66
CA LEU A 134 17.01 8.58 4.48
C LEU A 134 15.90 9.26 5.29
N ALA A 135 14.65 9.14 4.83
CA ALA A 135 13.47 9.62 5.56
C ALA A 135 12.43 8.52 5.70
N LEU A 136 11.96 8.30 6.92
CA LEU A 136 10.77 7.49 7.22
C LEU A 136 9.53 8.36 7.05
N VAL A 137 8.62 7.93 6.19
CA VAL A 137 7.42 8.70 5.84
C VAL A 137 6.17 7.85 6.05
N ARG A 138 5.16 8.40 6.75
CA ARG A 138 3.81 7.85 6.80
C ARG A 138 2.99 8.47 5.67
N ILE A 139 2.24 7.65 4.95
CA ILE A 139 1.51 8.03 3.74
C ILE A 139 0.07 7.56 3.87
N GLN A 140 -0.89 8.46 3.67
CA GLN A 140 -2.31 8.16 3.50
C GLN A 140 -2.67 8.23 2.02
N LEU A 141 -3.14 7.13 1.46
CA LEU A 141 -3.62 7.11 0.07
C LEU A 141 -5.06 7.61 0.01
N LEU A 142 -5.27 8.73 -0.71
CA LEU A 142 -6.62 9.26 -1.05
C LEU A 142 -7.13 8.66 -2.36
N THR A 143 -6.23 8.19 -3.21
CA THR A 143 -6.50 7.42 -4.43
C THR A 143 -5.59 6.20 -4.49
N GLY A 144 -5.93 5.18 -5.27
CA GLY A 144 -5.15 3.94 -5.37
C GLY A 144 -4.72 3.62 -6.82
N ARG A 145 -3.89 4.48 -7.43
CA ARG A 145 -3.38 4.25 -8.80
C ARG A 145 -2.18 3.30 -8.79
N THR A 146 -1.98 2.62 -9.91
CA THR A 146 -0.85 1.69 -10.06
C THR A 146 0.48 2.40 -9.79
N HIS A 147 1.29 1.84 -8.89
CA HIS A 147 2.60 2.36 -8.48
C HIS A 147 2.56 3.80 -7.91
N GLN A 148 1.40 4.28 -7.45
CA GLN A 148 1.18 5.68 -7.12
C GLN A 148 2.24 6.27 -6.17
N ILE A 149 2.45 5.69 -5.01
CA ILE A 149 3.43 6.18 -4.01
C ILE A 149 4.82 6.23 -4.65
N ARG A 150 5.21 5.17 -5.32
CA ARG A 150 6.53 4.99 -5.91
C ARG A 150 6.84 6.07 -6.95
N VAL A 151 5.92 6.30 -7.89
CA VAL A 151 6.12 7.29 -8.95
C VAL A 151 6.02 8.72 -8.45
N GLN A 152 5.11 9.03 -7.52
CA GLN A 152 4.95 10.39 -7.00
C GLN A 152 6.17 10.86 -6.22
N PHE A 153 6.81 10.00 -5.44
CA PHE A 153 8.05 10.36 -4.75
C PHE A 153 9.26 10.34 -5.69
N SER A 154 9.38 9.34 -6.55
CA SER A 154 10.49 9.25 -7.50
C SER A 154 10.54 10.45 -8.47
N SER A 155 9.38 10.93 -8.96
CA SER A 155 9.31 12.11 -9.84
C SER A 155 9.79 13.41 -9.18
N ARG A 156 9.93 13.41 -7.85
CA ARG A 156 10.46 14.52 -7.04
C ARG A 156 11.92 14.31 -6.60
N GLY A 157 12.60 13.31 -7.18
CA GLY A 157 13.98 12.96 -6.80
C GLY A 157 14.10 12.27 -5.44
N LEU A 158 13.00 11.73 -4.91
CA LEU A 158 12.92 11.06 -3.60
C LEU A 158 12.48 9.59 -3.76
N PRO A 159 13.21 8.75 -4.52
CA PRO A 159 12.79 7.37 -4.72
C PRO A 159 12.80 6.57 -3.42
N LEU A 160 11.95 5.54 -3.36
CA LEU A 160 11.91 4.62 -2.25
C LEU A 160 13.17 3.74 -2.24
N VAL A 161 13.67 3.45 -1.05
CA VAL A 161 14.77 2.51 -0.86
C VAL A 161 14.34 1.12 -1.35
N GLY A 162 15.18 0.45 -2.12
CA GLY A 162 14.89 -0.86 -2.70
C GLY A 162 13.96 -0.85 -3.91
N ASP A 163 13.53 0.32 -4.38
CA ASP A 163 12.71 0.41 -5.60
C ASP A 163 13.59 0.38 -6.86
N ARG A 164 13.84 -0.81 -7.39
CA ARG A 164 14.65 -1.01 -8.61
C ARG A 164 13.94 -0.55 -9.89
N ARG A 165 12.66 -0.20 -9.84
CA ARG A 165 11.87 0.18 -11.01
C ARG A 165 11.73 1.70 -11.17
N TYR A 166 11.65 2.43 -10.06
CA TYR A 166 11.50 3.89 -10.02
C TYR A 166 12.65 4.58 -9.28
N GLY A 167 13.57 3.82 -8.72
CA GLY A 167 14.72 4.29 -7.97
C GLY A 167 16.04 3.81 -8.60
N LEU A 168 16.96 3.34 -7.77
CA LEU A 168 18.24 2.80 -8.20
C LEU A 168 18.06 1.35 -8.63
N ALA A 169 18.43 1.04 -9.87
CA ALA A 169 18.30 -0.30 -10.45
C ALA A 169 19.16 -1.34 -9.70
N ASP A 170 20.30 -0.91 -9.17
CA ASP A 170 21.28 -1.70 -8.42
C ASP A 170 21.19 -1.50 -6.91
N ASP A 171 20.04 -1.00 -6.41
CA ASP A 171 19.84 -0.81 -4.96
C ASP A 171 20.12 -2.12 -4.20
N PRO A 172 21.09 -2.13 -3.26
CA PRO A 172 21.42 -3.34 -2.50
C PRO A 172 20.30 -3.77 -1.55
N VAL A 173 19.41 -2.84 -1.20
CA VAL A 173 18.28 -3.14 -0.31
C VAL A 173 17.18 -3.86 -1.08
N SER A 174 16.68 -4.95 -0.53
CA SER A 174 15.54 -5.70 -1.06
C SER A 174 14.84 -6.41 0.10
N PRO A 175 13.53 -6.45 0.14
CA PRO A 175 12.55 -5.86 -0.78
C PRO A 175 12.44 -4.33 -0.66
N ILE A 176 11.62 -3.72 -1.54
CA ILE A 176 11.31 -2.28 -1.48
C ILE A 176 10.81 -1.87 -0.10
N ALA A 177 11.30 -0.76 0.42
CA ALA A 177 10.87 -0.21 1.71
C ALA A 177 9.52 0.54 1.59
N LEU A 178 8.48 -0.23 1.31
CA LEU A 178 7.08 0.20 1.26
C LEU A 178 6.21 -0.86 1.94
N TRP A 179 5.53 -0.45 3.01
CA TRP A 179 4.76 -1.33 3.88
C TRP A 179 3.35 -0.80 4.10
N SER A 180 2.33 -1.61 3.81
CA SER A 180 0.95 -1.31 4.18
C SER A 180 0.78 -1.54 5.68
N CYS A 181 0.74 -0.44 6.45
CA CYS A 181 0.83 -0.48 7.90
C CYS A 181 -0.50 -0.32 8.62
N HIS A 182 -1.54 0.19 7.93
CA HIS A 182 -2.83 0.48 8.55
C HIS A 182 -3.97 0.31 7.57
N LEU A 183 -5.03 -0.34 8.05
CA LEU A 183 -6.33 -0.43 7.38
C LEU A 183 -7.43 -0.05 8.38
N SER A 184 -8.37 0.82 7.96
CA SER A 184 -9.58 1.11 8.71
C SER A 184 -10.79 1.10 7.76
N PHE A 185 -11.84 0.37 8.16
CA PHE A 185 -13.07 0.18 7.39
C PHE A 185 -14.22 -0.29 8.29
N CYS A 186 -15.45 -0.27 7.78
CA CYS A 186 -16.58 -0.89 8.46
C CYS A 186 -16.73 -2.35 8.02
N HIS A 187 -16.98 -3.23 9.00
CA HIS A 187 -17.21 -4.65 8.72
C HIS A 187 -18.46 -4.82 7.82
N PRO A 188 -18.35 -5.58 6.70
CA PRO A 188 -19.40 -5.63 5.67
C PRO A 188 -20.77 -6.11 6.14
N GLU A 189 -20.83 -6.91 7.19
CA GLU A 189 -22.09 -7.47 7.70
C GLU A 189 -22.61 -6.70 8.91
N SER A 190 -21.76 -6.43 9.90
CA SER A 190 -22.19 -5.80 11.16
C SER A 190 -22.16 -4.28 11.11
N GLY A 191 -21.45 -3.67 10.16
CA GLY A 191 -21.18 -2.23 10.12
C GLY A 191 -20.23 -1.73 11.22
N ALA A 192 -19.71 -2.62 12.07
CA ALA A 192 -18.79 -2.25 13.15
C ALA A 192 -17.46 -1.70 12.58
N PRO A 193 -16.90 -0.63 13.16
CA PRO A 193 -15.60 -0.13 12.76
C PRO A 193 -14.51 -1.16 13.07
N MET A 194 -13.62 -1.37 12.12
CA MET A 194 -12.47 -2.27 12.23
C MET A 194 -11.20 -1.51 11.91
N THR A 195 -10.18 -1.70 12.72
CA THR A 195 -8.87 -1.06 12.54
C THR A 195 -7.78 -2.09 12.78
N PHE A 196 -6.79 -2.09 11.88
CA PHE A 196 -5.63 -2.98 11.95
C PHE A 196 -4.37 -2.15 11.75
N ASP A 197 -3.43 -2.28 12.67
CA ASP A 197 -2.12 -1.65 12.62
C ASP A 197 -1.03 -2.72 12.68
N LEU A 198 -0.02 -2.59 11.82
CA LEU A 198 1.10 -3.52 11.78
C LEU A 198 2.39 -2.78 11.38
N ARG A 199 3.41 -2.88 12.23
CA ARG A 199 4.74 -2.35 11.94
C ARG A 199 5.47 -3.23 10.93
N PRO A 200 6.36 -2.65 10.11
CA PRO A 200 7.27 -3.44 9.29
C PRO A 200 8.22 -4.28 10.16
N PRO A 201 8.82 -5.33 9.61
CA PRO A 201 9.80 -6.14 10.34
C PRO A 201 11.03 -5.30 10.71
N ALA A 202 11.66 -5.62 11.86
CA ALA A 202 12.86 -4.93 12.35
C ALA A 202 14.12 -5.38 11.59
N ILE A 203 14.17 -5.09 10.29
CA ILE A 203 15.28 -5.33 9.36
C ILE A 203 15.59 -4.07 8.57
N ALA A 204 16.78 -3.96 7.99
CA ALA A 204 17.15 -2.82 7.17
C ALA A 204 16.16 -2.59 6.00
N PRO A 205 15.77 -1.34 5.71
CA PRO A 205 16.19 -0.09 6.35
C PRO A 205 15.29 0.32 7.54
N TRP A 206 14.32 -0.50 7.93
CA TRP A 206 13.33 -0.17 8.95
C TRP A 206 13.92 -0.07 10.36
N ASP A 207 14.89 -0.92 10.69
CA ASP A 207 15.60 -0.99 11.98
C ASP A 207 16.43 0.27 12.31
N MET A 208 16.62 1.14 11.31
CA MET A 208 17.27 2.44 11.51
C MET A 208 16.38 3.47 12.22
N PHE A 209 15.06 3.23 12.28
CA PHE A 209 14.09 4.22 12.73
C PHE A 209 13.32 3.77 13.96
N ASP A 210 13.03 4.72 14.85
CA ASP A 210 12.10 4.53 15.95
C ASP A 210 10.68 4.82 15.45
N PHE A 211 9.79 3.83 15.54
CA PHE A 211 8.40 4.01 15.13
C PHE A 211 7.59 4.65 16.26
N PRO A 212 7.04 5.86 16.06
CA PRO A 212 6.09 6.44 17.02
C PRO A 212 4.84 5.55 17.13
N ASP A 213 4.01 5.82 18.13
CA ASP A 213 2.74 5.14 18.27
C ASP A 213 1.90 5.34 16.97
N MET A 214 1.49 4.24 16.37
CA MET A 214 0.81 4.22 15.05
C MET A 214 -0.64 4.72 15.14
N SER A 215 -1.17 4.94 16.35
CA SER A 215 -2.56 5.35 16.59
C SER A 215 -2.90 6.79 16.17
N THR A 216 -1.90 7.62 15.84
CA THR A 216 -2.14 9.01 15.43
C THR A 216 -2.42 9.13 13.93
N SER A 217 -3.67 9.47 13.58
CA SER A 217 -4.08 9.82 12.21
C SER A 217 -3.25 10.97 11.65
N VAL A 218 -2.90 10.90 10.38
CA VAL A 218 -2.41 12.05 9.61
C VAL A 218 -3.60 12.99 9.41
N LYS A 219 -3.60 14.16 10.07
CA LYS A 219 -4.66 15.16 9.94
C LYS A 219 -4.66 15.80 8.56
#